data_1a1757ea5aa65934317cf8fda0c6c9be
#
_entry.id   1a1757ea5aa65934317cf8fda0c6c9be
#
_cell.length_a   1.000
_cell.length_b   1.000
_cell.length_c   1.000
_cell.angle_alpha   90.00
_cell.angle_beta   90.00
_cell.angle_gamma   90.00
#
_symmetry.space_group_name_H-M   'P 1'
#
loop_
_entity.id
_entity.type
_entity.pdbx_description
1 polymer ?
#
loop_
_entity_poly.entity_id
_entity_poly.type
_entity_poly.pdbx_seq_one_letter_code
_entity_poly.pdbx_strand_id
1 'polypeptide(L)'
;MRPVSRRAVLGLALAGLVAAPRRGWALDAAPVAGEVTAPIQALDDGLVAVMRAGKPTPFRDRFHMLAPTVDHVFDLATILRISVGLRWGDVEAAQQASLLQVFRRFTVASYVANFDSYAGERFAVAPTLRAIGMDQVVSTTLVPGSGETVRIDYVMRRGDVAWKVVDVLLDGTISRVAVQRSDFRGVLAQGGAPALIASLERKVVDLAGGALES
;
A
#
# COMPACT_ATOMS: atom_id res chain seq x y z
N MET A 1 -76.58 50.80 -28.86
CA MET A 1 -75.68 51.70 -29.58
C MET A 1 -74.30 51.21 -29.63
N ARG A 2 -73.77 51.06 -30.82
CA ARG A 2 -72.39 50.69 -31.20
C ARG A 2 -71.33 51.71 -30.66
N PRO A 3 -70.05 51.47 -30.97
CA PRO A 3 -69.08 50.36 -30.91
C PRO A 3 -67.78 50.81 -30.24
N VAL A 4 -66.72 50.02 -30.23
CA VAL A 4 -65.45 50.24 -30.93
C VAL A 4 -64.34 49.41 -30.34
N SER A 5 -63.74 48.68 -31.20
CA SER A 5 -62.55 47.82 -31.05
C SER A 5 -61.29 48.59 -30.72
N ARG A 6 -60.30 47.98 -30.06
CA ARG A 6 -58.87 48.20 -30.25
C ARG A 6 -57.99 46.99 -29.92
N ARG A 7 -57.53 46.46 -30.94
CA ARG A 7 -56.25 45.86 -31.37
C ARG A 7 -55.26 45.45 -30.28
N ALA A 8 -54.91 44.20 -30.49
CA ALA A 8 -53.81 43.45 -29.91
C ALA A 8 -52.42 44.09 -30.08
N VAL A 9 -51.55 43.91 -29.07
CA VAL A 9 -50.09 43.93 -29.28
C VAL A 9 -49.55 42.68 -28.58
N LEU A 10 -49.12 41.72 -29.42
CA LEU A 10 -48.32 40.56 -28.97
C LEU A 10 -46.96 41.09 -28.50
N GLY A 11 -46.66 40.87 -27.22
CA GLY A 11 -45.29 40.95 -26.69
C GLY A 11 -44.74 39.53 -26.54
N LEU A 12 -43.87 39.17 -27.46
CA LEU A 12 -43.15 37.88 -27.42
C LEU A 12 -42.03 38.02 -26.39
N ALA A 13 -42.18 37.47 -25.20
CA ALA A 13 -41.11 37.33 -24.21
C ALA A 13 -40.34 36.06 -24.53
N LEU A 14 -39.15 36.20 -25.13
CA LEU A 14 -38.16 35.13 -25.21
C LEU A 14 -37.63 34.84 -23.79
N ALA A 15 -38.10 33.79 -23.18
CA ALA A 15 -37.49 33.23 -21.98
C ALA A 15 -36.20 32.47 -22.41
N GLY A 16 -35.04 33.13 -22.24
CA GLY A 16 -33.74 32.51 -22.42
C GLY A 16 -33.55 31.41 -21.35
N LEU A 17 -33.60 30.18 -21.78
CA LEU A 17 -33.26 29.02 -20.95
C LEU A 17 -31.73 29.02 -20.78
N VAL A 18 -31.24 29.59 -19.68
CA VAL A 18 -29.82 29.42 -19.26
C VAL A 18 -29.64 28.00 -18.80
N ALA A 19 -29.13 27.15 -19.69
CA ALA A 19 -28.68 25.80 -19.33
C ALA A 19 -27.46 25.93 -18.41
N ALA A 20 -27.65 25.75 -17.11
CA ALA A 20 -26.57 25.61 -16.17
C ALA A 20 -25.80 24.34 -16.54
N PRO A 21 -24.43 24.39 -16.60
CA PRO A 21 -23.65 23.18 -16.83
C PRO A 21 -23.89 22.23 -15.66
N ARG A 22 -24.55 21.13 -15.94
CA ARG A 22 -24.58 19.99 -15.02
C ARG A 22 -23.13 19.53 -14.87
N ARG A 23 -22.50 19.89 -13.74
CA ARG A 23 -21.30 19.20 -13.30
C ARG A 23 -21.68 17.74 -13.17
N GLY A 24 -21.34 16.96 -14.19
CA GLY A 24 -21.44 15.52 -14.13
C GLY A 24 -20.58 15.05 -12.95
N TRP A 25 -21.23 14.44 -11.99
CA TRP A 25 -20.54 13.63 -11.00
C TRP A 25 -19.88 12.53 -11.81
N ALA A 26 -18.59 12.58 -12.00
CA ALA A 26 -17.83 11.46 -12.51
C ALA A 26 -18.06 10.35 -11.47
N LEU A 27 -18.90 9.39 -11.82
CA LEU A 27 -18.94 8.12 -11.13
C LEU A 27 -17.53 7.56 -11.31
N ASP A 28 -16.75 7.51 -10.22
CA ASP A 28 -15.47 6.84 -10.23
C ASP A 28 -15.70 5.45 -10.84
N ALA A 29 -15.14 5.24 -12.03
CA ALA A 29 -15.23 3.96 -12.69
C ALA A 29 -14.64 2.91 -11.75
N ALA A 30 -15.32 1.78 -11.59
CA ALA A 30 -14.81 0.67 -10.80
C ALA A 30 -13.36 0.36 -11.26
N PRO A 31 -12.43 0.15 -10.33
CA PRO A 31 -11.03 -0.05 -10.70
C PRO A 31 -10.89 -1.26 -11.61
N VAL A 32 -10.08 -1.12 -12.66
CA VAL A 32 -9.73 -2.25 -13.52
C VAL A 32 -8.93 -3.25 -12.70
N ALA A 33 -9.41 -4.47 -12.55
CA ALA A 33 -8.78 -5.47 -11.68
C ALA A 33 -7.29 -5.63 -11.97
N GLY A 34 -6.87 -5.60 -13.23
CA GLY A 34 -5.47 -5.67 -13.63
C GLY A 34 -4.59 -4.55 -13.08
N GLU A 35 -5.11 -3.32 -12.98
CA GLU A 35 -4.35 -2.20 -12.40
C GLU A 35 -4.09 -2.38 -10.89
N VAL A 36 -5.04 -2.99 -10.19
CA VAL A 36 -4.94 -3.23 -8.74
C VAL A 36 -4.02 -4.42 -8.44
N THR A 37 -4.06 -5.46 -9.29
CA THR A 37 -3.28 -6.69 -9.07
C THR A 37 -1.85 -6.61 -9.60
N ALA A 38 -1.57 -5.78 -10.60
CA ALA A 38 -0.24 -5.68 -11.22
C ALA A 38 0.90 -5.40 -10.20
N PRO A 39 0.76 -4.49 -9.20
CA PRO A 39 1.80 -4.32 -8.20
C PRO A 39 2.07 -5.60 -7.39
N ILE A 40 1.02 -6.39 -7.08
CA ILE A 40 1.19 -7.64 -6.33
C ILE A 40 1.87 -8.71 -7.18
N GLN A 41 1.53 -8.81 -8.47
CA GLN A 41 2.23 -9.69 -9.39
C GLN A 41 3.73 -9.35 -9.48
N ALA A 42 4.07 -8.06 -9.55
CA ALA A 42 5.46 -7.61 -9.54
C ALA A 42 6.18 -7.96 -8.22
N LEU A 43 5.48 -7.89 -7.07
CA LEU A 43 6.02 -8.31 -5.79
C LEU A 43 6.28 -9.82 -5.78
N ASP A 44 5.30 -10.62 -6.20
CA ASP A 44 5.39 -12.08 -6.24
C ASP A 44 6.56 -12.53 -7.14
N ASP A 45 6.72 -11.92 -8.32
CA ASP A 45 7.85 -12.18 -9.21
C ASP A 45 9.20 -11.82 -8.57
N GLY A 46 9.27 -10.67 -7.88
CA GLY A 46 10.45 -10.24 -7.14
C GLY A 46 10.81 -11.20 -6.01
N LEU A 47 9.81 -11.67 -5.26
CA LEU A 47 10.00 -12.66 -4.18
C LEU A 47 10.50 -13.99 -4.74
N VAL A 48 9.92 -14.50 -5.81
CA VAL A 48 10.39 -15.73 -6.46
C VAL A 48 11.82 -15.58 -6.97
N ALA A 49 12.20 -14.42 -7.51
CA ALA A 49 13.57 -14.15 -7.94
C ALA A 49 14.56 -14.21 -6.78
N VAL A 50 14.21 -13.58 -5.63
CA VAL A 50 15.03 -13.61 -4.41
C VAL A 50 15.13 -15.03 -3.82
N MET A 51 14.02 -15.77 -3.77
CA MET A 51 13.99 -17.17 -3.31
C MET A 51 14.90 -18.04 -4.17
N ARG A 52 14.86 -17.90 -5.50
CA ARG A 52 15.71 -18.66 -6.44
C ARG A 52 17.19 -18.29 -6.30
N ALA A 53 17.50 -17.03 -6.02
CA ALA A 53 18.87 -16.61 -5.72
C ALA A 53 19.39 -17.29 -4.44
N GLY A 54 18.53 -17.46 -3.45
CA GLY A 54 18.76 -18.25 -2.26
C GLY A 54 19.93 -17.81 -1.40
N LYS A 55 20.25 -18.57 -0.39
CA LYS A 55 21.37 -18.30 0.54
C LYS A 55 22.76 -18.24 -0.10
N PRO A 56 23.06 -18.93 -1.21
CA PRO A 56 24.35 -18.76 -1.90
C PRO A 56 24.59 -17.33 -2.39
N THR A 57 23.53 -16.58 -2.72
CA THR A 57 23.65 -15.15 -3.05
C THR A 57 23.69 -14.32 -1.76
N PRO A 58 24.69 -13.43 -1.60
CA PRO A 58 24.81 -12.60 -0.41
C PRO A 58 23.53 -11.86 -0.06
N PHE A 59 23.25 -11.70 1.24
CA PHE A 59 22.03 -11.03 1.70
C PHE A 59 21.90 -9.62 1.10
N ARG A 60 23.01 -8.85 1.04
CA ARG A 60 23.06 -7.51 0.46
C ARG A 60 22.59 -7.51 -1.01
N ASP A 61 23.02 -8.48 -1.79
CA ASP A 61 22.65 -8.55 -3.22
C ASP A 61 21.17 -8.86 -3.38
N ARG A 62 20.63 -9.82 -2.60
CA ARG A 62 19.19 -10.13 -2.56
C ARG A 62 18.38 -8.93 -2.08
N PHE A 63 18.90 -8.16 -1.12
CA PHE A 63 18.29 -6.92 -0.67
C PHE A 63 18.19 -5.90 -1.81
N HIS A 64 19.26 -5.70 -2.57
CA HIS A 64 19.25 -4.79 -3.73
C HIS A 64 18.37 -5.27 -4.87
N MET A 65 18.22 -6.58 -5.06
CA MET A 65 17.28 -7.13 -6.03
C MET A 65 15.82 -6.78 -5.70
N LEU A 66 15.44 -6.86 -4.42
CA LEU A 66 14.05 -6.69 -4.00
C LEU A 66 13.67 -5.23 -3.71
N ALA A 67 14.61 -4.42 -3.28
CA ALA A 67 14.34 -3.06 -2.79
C ALA A 67 13.53 -2.19 -3.78
N PRO A 68 13.83 -2.14 -5.09
CA PRO A 68 13.05 -1.36 -6.05
C PRO A 68 11.59 -1.82 -6.14
N THR A 69 11.35 -3.12 -6.05
CA THR A 69 9.99 -3.68 -6.08
C THR A 69 9.21 -3.27 -4.84
N VAL A 70 9.81 -3.35 -3.66
CA VAL A 70 9.17 -2.91 -2.41
C VAL A 70 8.84 -1.41 -2.47
N ASP A 71 9.74 -0.57 -2.95
CA ASP A 71 9.51 0.88 -3.10
C ASP A 71 8.37 1.19 -4.07
N HIS A 72 8.26 0.41 -5.12
CA HIS A 72 7.19 0.58 -6.12
C HIS A 72 5.83 0.13 -5.58
N VAL A 73 5.79 -1.00 -4.89
CA VAL A 73 4.55 -1.68 -4.50
C VAL A 73 3.94 -1.11 -3.21
N PHE A 74 4.77 -0.75 -2.22
CA PHE A 74 4.28 -0.33 -0.90
C PHE A 74 4.22 1.19 -0.75
N ASP A 75 3.19 1.68 -0.07
CA ASP A 75 3.17 3.03 0.51
C ASP A 75 3.79 2.97 1.92
N LEU A 76 5.11 2.89 1.97
CA LEU A 76 5.85 2.75 3.23
C LEU A 76 5.64 3.95 4.16
N ALA A 77 5.43 5.15 3.61
CA ALA A 77 5.17 6.34 4.40
C ALA A 77 3.82 6.27 5.12
N THR A 78 2.77 5.85 4.41
CA THR A 78 1.45 5.64 5.00
C THR A 78 1.47 4.50 6.02
N ILE A 79 2.11 3.36 5.71
CA ILE A 79 2.25 2.22 6.62
C ILE A 79 2.95 2.65 7.92
N LEU A 80 4.10 3.33 7.81
CA LEU A 80 4.85 3.81 8.96
C LEU A 80 4.02 4.78 9.80
N ARG A 81 3.38 5.77 9.17
CA ARG A 81 2.53 6.75 9.87
C ARG A 81 1.40 6.08 10.67
N ILE A 82 0.73 5.09 10.07
CA ILE A 82 -0.34 4.33 10.75
C ILE A 82 0.25 3.49 11.89
N SER A 83 1.43 2.89 11.70
CA SER A 83 2.09 2.07 12.70
C SER A 83 2.59 2.88 13.91
N VAL A 84 3.08 4.10 13.71
CA VAL A 84 3.43 5.04 14.79
C VAL A 84 2.16 5.60 15.46
N GLY A 85 1.09 5.80 14.68
CA GLY A 85 -0.21 6.24 15.15
C GLY A 85 -0.25 7.70 15.60
N LEU A 86 -0.99 8.00 16.67
CA LEU A 86 -1.23 9.39 17.12
C LEU A 86 0.07 10.16 17.44
N ARG A 87 1.13 9.47 17.83
CA ARG A 87 2.42 10.10 18.14
C ARG A 87 3.16 10.60 16.90
N TRP A 88 2.70 10.26 15.70
CA TRP A 88 3.36 10.72 14.46
C TRP A 88 3.44 12.24 14.35
N GLY A 89 2.42 12.94 14.81
CA GLY A 89 2.40 14.41 14.82
C GLY A 89 3.39 15.05 15.79
N ASP A 90 3.85 14.31 16.80
CA ASP A 90 4.81 14.78 17.80
C ASP A 90 6.27 14.51 17.38
N VAL A 91 6.48 13.74 16.28
CA VAL A 91 7.81 13.41 15.77
C VAL A 91 8.33 14.53 14.88
N GLU A 92 9.54 15.03 15.16
CA GLU A 92 10.19 16.04 14.34
C GLU A 92 10.41 15.58 12.89
N ALA A 93 10.34 16.49 11.92
CA ALA A 93 10.44 16.17 10.49
C ALA A 93 11.73 15.40 10.13
N ALA A 94 12.87 15.77 10.75
CA ALA A 94 14.13 15.05 10.54
C ALA A 94 14.07 13.60 11.06
N GLN A 95 13.42 13.38 12.19
CA GLN A 95 13.21 12.04 12.75
C GLN A 95 12.19 11.24 11.93
N GLN A 96 11.15 11.88 11.38
CA GLN A 96 10.23 11.22 10.46
C GLN A 96 10.96 10.71 9.20
N ALA A 97 11.85 11.52 8.64
CA ALA A 97 12.68 11.12 7.50
C ALA A 97 13.59 9.92 7.85
N SER A 98 14.28 9.98 8.98
CA SER A 98 15.14 8.89 9.47
C SER A 98 14.34 7.61 9.74
N LEU A 99 13.15 7.73 10.36
CA LEU A 99 12.24 6.60 10.58
C LEU A 99 11.81 5.96 9.26
N LEU A 100 11.50 6.76 8.24
CA LEU A 100 11.10 6.23 6.93
C LEU A 100 12.26 5.46 6.27
N GLN A 101 13.47 5.97 6.35
CA GLN A 101 14.65 5.30 5.79
C GLN A 101 14.92 3.95 6.47
N VAL A 102 14.95 3.93 7.80
CA VAL A 102 15.19 2.67 8.53
C VAL A 102 14.01 1.70 8.39
N PHE A 103 12.78 2.19 8.36
CA PHE A 103 11.59 1.36 8.16
C PHE A 103 11.57 0.72 6.77
N ARG A 104 11.99 1.46 5.72
CA ARG A 104 12.20 0.91 4.39
C ARG A 104 13.23 -0.23 4.41
N ARG A 105 14.40 0.00 5.03
CA ARG A 105 15.45 -1.03 5.17
C ARG A 105 14.92 -2.25 5.91
N PHE A 106 14.21 -2.05 7.01
CA PHE A 106 13.60 -3.10 7.80
C PHE A 106 12.58 -3.91 7.00
N THR A 107 11.72 -3.24 6.21
CA THR A 107 10.71 -3.92 5.38
C THR A 107 11.39 -4.80 4.33
N VAL A 108 12.34 -4.27 3.56
CA VAL A 108 13.06 -5.05 2.54
C VAL A 108 13.82 -6.21 3.19
N ALA A 109 14.56 -5.96 4.27
CA ALA A 109 15.32 -6.99 4.98
C ALA A 109 14.40 -8.11 5.52
N SER A 110 13.21 -7.76 6.02
CA SER A 110 12.22 -8.73 6.49
C SER A 110 11.75 -9.66 5.36
N TYR A 111 11.46 -9.12 4.18
CA TYR A 111 11.10 -9.95 3.05
C TYR A 111 12.24 -10.85 2.60
N VAL A 112 13.46 -10.32 2.46
CA VAL A 112 14.65 -11.11 2.05
C VAL A 112 14.97 -12.23 3.05
N ALA A 113 14.78 -11.99 4.34
CA ALA A 113 15.01 -13.00 5.37
C ALA A 113 13.94 -14.10 5.39
N ASN A 114 12.67 -13.74 5.12
CA ASN A 114 11.57 -14.70 5.12
C ASN A 114 11.44 -15.49 3.81
N PHE A 115 12.00 -14.98 2.71
CA PHE A 115 11.97 -15.60 1.38
C PHE A 115 13.39 -15.91 0.91
N ASP A 116 14.10 -16.79 1.63
CA ASP A 116 15.53 -17.03 1.47
C ASP A 116 15.89 -18.34 0.74
N SER A 117 14.89 -19.13 0.36
CA SER A 117 15.06 -20.42 -0.31
C SER A 117 13.91 -20.71 -1.25
N TYR A 118 14.17 -21.56 -2.27
CA TYR A 118 13.18 -21.96 -3.27
C TYR A 118 13.10 -23.48 -3.37
N ALA A 119 11.91 -24.01 -3.15
CA ALA A 119 11.60 -25.43 -3.29
C ALA A 119 10.40 -25.69 -4.21
N GLY A 120 10.16 -24.78 -5.17
CA GLY A 120 9.04 -24.87 -6.11
C GLY A 120 7.81 -24.04 -5.70
N GLU A 121 7.97 -23.09 -4.79
CA GLU A 121 6.91 -22.20 -4.34
C GLU A 121 6.33 -21.39 -5.50
N ARG A 122 5.03 -21.13 -5.42
CA ARG A 122 4.29 -20.36 -6.39
C ARG A 122 3.33 -19.40 -5.68
N PHE A 123 3.17 -18.22 -6.21
CA PHE A 123 2.11 -17.31 -5.80
C PHE A 123 0.94 -17.42 -6.79
N ALA A 124 -0.28 -17.40 -6.27
CA ALA A 124 -1.50 -17.40 -7.05
C ALA A 124 -2.39 -16.23 -6.62
N VAL A 125 -2.42 -15.19 -7.46
CA VAL A 125 -3.28 -14.01 -7.23
C VAL A 125 -4.71 -14.36 -7.60
N ALA A 126 -5.66 -14.12 -6.70
CA ALA A 126 -7.07 -14.36 -6.95
C ALA A 126 -7.59 -13.40 -8.04
N PRO A 127 -8.47 -13.84 -8.93
CA PRO A 127 -9.00 -13.02 -10.01
C PRO A 127 -10.02 -11.96 -9.52
N THR A 128 -10.54 -12.12 -8.30
CA THR A 128 -11.57 -11.25 -7.73
C THR A 128 -11.00 -10.33 -6.66
N LEU A 129 -11.38 -9.05 -6.74
CA LEU A 129 -11.06 -8.06 -5.71
C LEU A 129 -12.19 -8.01 -4.66
N ARG A 130 -11.84 -7.67 -3.44
CA ARG A 130 -12.78 -7.40 -2.35
C ARG A 130 -12.63 -5.95 -1.91
N ALA A 131 -13.68 -5.15 -2.02
CA ALA A 131 -13.65 -3.76 -1.57
C ALA A 131 -13.75 -3.66 -0.03
N ILE A 132 -12.96 -2.76 0.57
CA ILE A 132 -13.07 -2.35 1.97
C ILE A 132 -13.07 -0.82 2.01
N GLY A 133 -14.24 -0.21 2.12
CA GLY A 133 -14.36 1.25 1.99
C GLY A 133 -13.88 1.72 0.62
N MET A 134 -12.87 2.58 0.59
CA MET A 134 -12.23 3.06 -0.64
C MET A 134 -11.03 2.21 -1.08
N ASP A 135 -10.61 1.26 -0.27
CA ASP A 135 -9.48 0.38 -0.54
C ASP A 135 -9.95 -0.93 -1.22
N GLN A 136 -9.03 -1.59 -1.91
CA GLN A 136 -9.26 -2.90 -2.52
C GLN A 136 -8.37 -3.94 -1.84
N VAL A 137 -8.84 -5.17 -1.74
CA VAL A 137 -8.05 -6.29 -1.25
C VAL A 137 -7.74 -7.24 -2.39
N VAL A 138 -6.45 -7.46 -2.60
CA VAL A 138 -5.93 -8.50 -3.49
C VAL A 138 -5.55 -9.70 -2.63
N SER A 139 -6.22 -10.82 -2.84
CA SER A 139 -5.89 -12.08 -2.16
C SER A 139 -4.86 -12.85 -2.98
N THR A 140 -3.79 -13.28 -2.31
CA THR A 140 -2.75 -14.13 -2.90
C THR A 140 -2.60 -15.39 -2.05
N THR A 141 -2.37 -16.51 -2.70
CA THR A 141 -2.04 -17.77 -2.03
C THR A 141 -0.60 -18.15 -2.36
N LEU A 142 0.24 -18.26 -1.35
CA LEU A 142 1.55 -18.88 -1.47
C LEU A 142 1.35 -20.40 -1.38
N VAL A 143 1.64 -21.08 -2.46
CA VAL A 143 1.61 -22.54 -2.58
C VAL A 143 3.05 -23.03 -2.46
N PRO A 144 3.45 -23.67 -1.34
CA PRO A 144 4.79 -24.21 -1.17
C PRO A 144 4.98 -25.46 -2.05
N GLY A 145 6.23 -25.85 -2.26
CA GLY A 145 6.56 -27.11 -2.92
C GLY A 145 6.07 -28.34 -2.14
N SER A 146 5.92 -28.20 -0.81
CA SER A 146 5.35 -29.17 0.13
C SER A 146 4.80 -28.44 1.35
N GLY A 147 3.74 -28.97 1.96
CA GLY A 147 3.10 -28.38 3.15
C GLY A 147 1.83 -27.61 2.85
N GLU A 148 1.38 -26.80 3.80
CA GLU A 148 0.15 -26.06 3.72
C GLU A 148 0.31 -24.76 2.95
N THR A 149 -0.74 -24.36 2.24
CA THR A 149 -0.81 -23.06 1.56
C THR A 149 -1.01 -21.94 2.57
N VAL A 150 -0.37 -20.80 2.30
CA VAL A 150 -0.51 -19.60 3.12
C VAL A 150 -1.28 -18.55 2.34
N ARG A 151 -2.37 -18.04 2.92
CA ARG A 151 -3.12 -16.93 2.36
C ARG A 151 -2.52 -15.60 2.81
N ILE A 152 -2.29 -14.71 1.86
CA ILE A 152 -1.82 -13.34 2.09
C ILE A 152 -2.76 -12.39 1.38
N ASP A 153 -3.41 -11.51 2.12
CA ASP A 153 -4.28 -10.48 1.57
C ASP A 153 -3.56 -9.13 1.62
N TYR A 154 -3.47 -8.43 0.50
CA TYR A 154 -2.88 -7.11 0.39
C TYR A 154 -3.97 -6.05 0.32
N VAL A 155 -3.98 -5.11 1.27
CA VAL A 155 -4.88 -3.95 1.23
C VAL A 155 -4.24 -2.90 0.33
N MET A 156 -4.89 -2.63 -0.80
CA MET A 156 -4.43 -1.72 -1.83
C MET A 156 -5.18 -0.40 -1.73
N ARG A 157 -4.46 0.70 -1.70
CA ARG A 157 -5.00 2.06 -1.75
C ARG A 157 -4.61 2.76 -3.03
N ARG A 158 -5.56 3.46 -3.64
CA ARG A 158 -5.26 4.29 -4.82
C ARG A 158 -4.51 5.54 -4.36
N GLY A 159 -3.28 5.69 -4.84
CA GLY A 159 -2.54 6.95 -4.77
C GLY A 159 -2.82 7.82 -6.00
N ASP A 160 -2.07 8.91 -6.15
CA ASP A 160 -2.24 9.84 -7.29
C ASP A 160 -1.93 9.18 -8.64
N VAL A 161 -0.99 8.24 -8.67
CA VAL A 161 -0.49 7.63 -9.91
C VAL A 161 -0.82 6.14 -10.00
N ALA A 162 -0.75 5.40 -8.89
CA ALA A 162 -0.85 3.94 -8.89
C ALA A 162 -1.49 3.41 -7.62
N TRP A 163 -1.93 2.15 -7.67
CA TRP A 163 -2.33 1.40 -6.49
C TRP A 163 -1.10 0.95 -5.70
N LYS A 164 -1.12 1.14 -4.37
CA LYS A 164 -0.05 0.74 -3.46
C LYS A 164 -0.58 -0.02 -2.25
N VAL A 165 0.21 -0.93 -1.75
CA VAL A 165 -0.07 -1.67 -0.51
C VAL A 165 0.02 -0.73 0.68
N VAL A 166 -1.01 -0.71 1.52
CA VAL A 166 -1.08 0.03 2.78
C VAL A 166 -1.21 -0.88 4.01
N ASP A 167 -1.54 -2.16 3.81
CA ASP A 167 -1.49 -3.20 4.85
C ASP A 167 -1.36 -4.60 4.23
N VAL A 168 -0.89 -5.55 5.00
CA VAL A 168 -0.81 -6.97 4.65
C VAL A 168 -1.50 -7.77 5.75
N LEU A 169 -2.47 -8.60 5.36
CA LEU A 169 -3.22 -9.45 6.27
C LEU A 169 -2.73 -10.91 6.11
N LEU A 170 -2.09 -11.45 7.11
CA LEU A 170 -1.75 -12.86 7.15
C LEU A 170 -3.00 -13.69 7.48
N ASP A 171 -3.18 -14.79 6.79
CA ASP A 171 -4.38 -15.64 6.87
C ASP A 171 -5.69 -14.84 6.69
N GLY A 172 -5.61 -13.73 5.95
CA GLY A 172 -6.74 -12.86 5.64
C GLY A 172 -7.26 -12.02 6.80
N THR A 173 -6.67 -12.10 8.00
CA THR A 173 -7.21 -11.46 9.23
C THR A 173 -6.17 -10.73 10.06
N ILE A 174 -4.92 -11.16 10.10
CA ILE A 174 -3.88 -10.60 10.97
C ILE A 174 -3.17 -9.44 10.26
N SER A 175 -3.58 -8.21 10.56
CA SER A 175 -2.97 -6.99 10.04
C SER A 175 -1.52 -6.82 10.54
N ARG A 176 -0.58 -6.73 9.60
CA ARG A 176 0.83 -6.45 9.91
C ARG A 176 1.01 -5.04 10.46
N VAL A 177 0.24 -4.07 9.96
CA VAL A 177 0.25 -2.69 10.47
C VAL A 177 -0.26 -2.64 11.92
N ALA A 178 -1.30 -3.40 12.27
CA ALA A 178 -1.79 -3.47 13.64
C ALA A 178 -0.77 -4.10 14.60
N VAL A 179 -0.09 -5.17 14.16
CA VAL A 179 1.01 -5.79 14.92
C VAL A 179 2.15 -4.80 15.12
N GLN A 180 2.63 -4.16 14.05
CA GLN A 180 3.68 -3.14 14.13
C GLN A 180 3.30 -1.98 15.06
N ARG A 181 2.04 -1.53 14.99
CA ARG A 181 1.54 -0.47 15.88
C ARG A 181 1.61 -0.87 17.35
N SER A 182 1.32 -2.13 17.66
CA SER A 182 1.46 -2.65 19.02
C SER A 182 2.91 -2.66 19.47
N ASP A 183 3.82 -3.18 18.63
CA ASP A 183 5.25 -3.26 18.90
C ASP A 183 5.87 -1.86 19.08
N PHE A 184 5.56 -0.93 18.16
CA PHE A 184 6.14 0.42 18.18
C PHE A 184 5.66 1.23 19.38
N ARG A 185 4.42 1.00 19.87
CA ARG A 185 3.88 1.71 21.03
C ARG A 185 4.77 1.57 22.25
N GLY A 186 5.24 0.35 22.53
CA GLY A 186 6.10 0.07 23.68
C GLY A 186 7.43 0.81 23.58
N VAL A 187 8.07 0.75 22.42
CA VAL A 187 9.38 1.40 22.17
C VAL A 187 9.25 2.93 22.20
N LEU A 188 8.21 3.48 21.55
CA LEU A 188 7.94 4.92 21.54
C LEU A 188 7.62 5.46 22.95
N ALA A 189 6.99 4.67 23.82
CA ALA A 189 6.72 5.07 25.20
C ALA A 189 7.97 5.21 26.05
N GLN A 190 9.03 4.43 25.75
CA GLN A 190 10.28 4.39 26.51
C GLN A 190 11.29 5.46 26.07
N GLY A 191 11.37 5.77 24.78
CA GLY A 191 12.41 6.68 24.29
C GLY A 191 12.07 7.41 22.98
N GLY A 192 10.79 7.50 22.63
CA GLY A 192 10.34 8.26 21.45
C GLY A 192 10.87 7.73 20.12
N ALA A 193 10.93 8.62 19.13
CA ALA A 193 11.39 8.29 17.78
C ALA A 193 12.85 7.80 17.74
N PRO A 194 13.81 8.37 18.50
CA PRO A 194 15.19 7.86 18.53
C PRO A 194 15.27 6.38 18.96
N ALA A 195 14.50 5.98 19.96
CA ALA A 195 14.48 4.59 20.42
C ALA A 195 13.88 3.66 19.35
N LEU A 196 12.87 4.10 18.62
CA LEU A 196 12.28 3.32 17.53
C LEU A 196 13.27 3.19 16.36
N ILE A 197 13.98 4.26 15.98
CA ILE A 197 15.02 4.21 14.96
C ILE A 197 16.07 3.15 15.35
N ALA A 198 16.66 3.27 16.53
CA ALA A 198 17.67 2.34 17.03
C ALA A 198 17.16 0.89 17.12
N SER A 199 15.87 0.70 17.47
CA SER A 199 15.24 -0.63 17.49
C SER A 199 15.13 -1.24 16.10
N LEU A 200 14.71 -0.44 15.10
CA LEU A 200 14.59 -0.89 13.71
C LEU A 200 15.97 -1.16 13.09
N GLU A 201 16.99 -0.33 13.39
CA GLU A 201 18.38 -0.56 12.95
C GLU A 201 18.90 -1.92 13.44
N ARG A 202 18.75 -2.21 14.73
CA ARG A 202 19.12 -3.52 15.29
C ARG A 202 18.39 -4.67 14.57
N LYS A 203 17.09 -4.53 14.35
CA LYS A 203 16.32 -5.56 13.60
C LYS A 203 16.84 -5.76 12.19
N VAL A 204 17.28 -4.68 11.50
CA VAL A 204 17.88 -4.80 10.15
C VAL A 204 19.20 -5.59 10.22
N VAL A 205 20.05 -5.28 11.19
CA VAL A 205 21.33 -6.00 11.40
C VAL A 205 21.08 -7.47 11.72
N ASP A 206 20.16 -7.75 12.63
CA ASP A 206 19.81 -9.13 13.03
C ASP A 206 19.28 -9.94 11.85
N LEU A 207 18.33 -9.38 11.06
CA LEU A 207 17.77 -10.04 9.87
C LEU A 207 18.82 -10.30 8.79
N ALA A 208 19.79 -9.41 8.67
CA ALA A 208 20.85 -9.50 7.67
C ALA A 208 22.07 -10.30 8.16
N GLY A 209 22.10 -10.79 9.40
CA GLY A 209 23.28 -11.44 9.98
C GLY A 209 24.53 -10.54 9.93
N GLY A 210 24.36 -9.22 10.14
CA GLY A 210 25.44 -8.23 10.03
C GLY A 210 25.75 -7.74 8.61
N ALA A 211 25.19 -8.34 7.55
CA ALA A 211 25.53 -7.98 6.16
C ALA A 211 25.09 -6.57 5.71
N LEU A 212 24.24 -5.89 6.48
CA LEU A 212 23.73 -4.54 6.24
C LEU A 212 24.15 -3.56 7.36
N GLU A 213 25.29 -3.77 7.97
CA GLU A 213 25.88 -2.77 8.87
C GLU A 213 26.06 -1.44 8.15
N SER A 214 25.81 -0.35 8.88
CA SER A 214 25.72 1.03 8.39
C SER A 214 27.05 1.53 7.80
#